data_bbfbf0b3203401f291ba816e6d0af77f
#
_entry.id   bbfbf0b3203401f291ba816e6d0af77f
#
_cell.length_a   1.000
_cell.length_b   1.000
_cell.length_c   1.000
_cell.angle_alpha   90.00
_cell.angle_beta   90.00
_cell.angle_gamma   90.00
#
_symmetry.space_group_name_H-M   'P 1'
#
loop_
_entity.id
_entity.type
_entity.pdbx_description
1 polymer ?
#
loop_
_entity_poly.entity_id
_entity_poly.type
_entity_poly.pdbx_seq_one_letter_code
_entity_poly.pdbx_strand_id
1 'polypeptide(L)'
;RFCADGAAYAVDTKQERLDLAVQNADQTGVRGLTALHRECYDALETLPEPDAIFIGGGLSAELILAAKKKLPVGGRLVAHAVTLQSEALLLAAHQQDGGMLVRIQVNYAQPVGEYHGWRGLMPVTQYIWHKGGDA
;
A
#
# COMPACT_ATOMS: atom_id res chain seq x y z
N ARG A 1 -9.26 -3.53 11.32
CA ARG A 1 -10.60 -3.74 11.91
C ARG A 1 -11.73 -3.04 11.14
N PHE A 2 -11.42 -2.24 10.11
CA PHE A 2 -12.44 -1.54 9.33
C PHE A 2 -13.10 -2.38 8.23
N CYS A 3 -12.65 -3.64 8.02
CA CYS A 3 -13.24 -4.61 7.11
C CYS A 3 -13.71 -5.86 7.86
N ALA A 4 -14.32 -5.70 9.04
CA ALA A 4 -14.73 -6.85 9.87
C ALA A 4 -15.67 -7.82 9.12
N ASP A 5 -16.47 -7.29 8.21
CA ASP A 5 -17.44 -8.06 7.41
C ASP A 5 -17.10 -8.05 5.90
N GLY A 6 -15.94 -7.52 5.51
CA GLY A 6 -15.49 -7.40 4.13
C GLY A 6 -14.56 -8.54 3.70
N ALA A 7 -14.32 -8.65 2.39
CA ALA A 7 -13.29 -9.48 1.81
C ALA A 7 -12.00 -8.66 1.62
N ALA A 8 -10.86 -9.22 1.97
CA ALA A 8 -9.54 -8.65 1.74
C ALA A 8 -8.69 -9.61 0.90
N TYR A 9 -7.93 -9.06 -0.02
CA TYR A 9 -7.02 -9.82 -0.89
C TYR A 9 -5.60 -9.32 -0.69
N ALA A 10 -4.69 -10.22 -0.30
CA ALA A 10 -3.26 -9.95 -0.23
C ALA A 10 -2.60 -10.55 -1.47
N VAL A 11 -1.91 -9.71 -2.23
CA VAL A 11 -1.25 -10.12 -3.49
C VAL A 11 0.24 -9.84 -3.36
N ASP A 12 1.06 -10.84 -3.59
CA ASP A 12 2.52 -10.69 -3.64
C ASP A 12 3.11 -11.78 -4.57
N THR A 13 4.26 -11.49 -5.14
CA THR A 13 5.07 -12.45 -5.90
C THR A 13 5.93 -13.35 -5.01
N LYS A 14 6.00 -13.04 -3.71
CA LYS A 14 6.77 -13.81 -2.73
C LYS A 14 5.85 -14.54 -1.78
N GLN A 15 5.86 -15.87 -1.86
CA GLN A 15 5.04 -16.74 -1.01
C GLN A 15 5.27 -16.48 0.48
N GLU A 16 6.52 -16.25 0.89
CA GLU A 16 6.89 -15.98 2.29
C GLU A 16 6.15 -14.77 2.88
N ARG A 17 5.93 -13.72 2.08
CA ARG A 17 5.19 -12.54 2.52
C ARG A 17 3.70 -12.82 2.66
N LEU A 18 3.16 -13.65 1.79
CA LEU A 18 1.77 -14.09 1.87
C LEU A 18 1.53 -14.97 3.10
N ASP A 19 2.44 -15.89 3.38
CA ASP A 19 2.38 -16.74 4.57
C ASP A 19 2.40 -15.91 5.85
N LEU A 20 3.25 -14.88 5.89
CA LEU A 20 3.29 -13.94 7.01
C LEU A 20 2.00 -13.13 7.13
N ALA A 21 1.42 -12.69 6.01
CA ALA A 21 0.15 -11.96 6.00
C ALA A 21 -0.99 -12.82 6.54
N VAL A 22 -1.07 -14.09 6.16
CA VAL A 22 -2.05 -15.05 6.68
C VAL A 22 -1.84 -15.30 8.17
N GLN A 23 -0.61 -15.51 8.60
CA GLN A 23 -0.29 -15.70 10.01
C GLN A 23 -0.69 -14.48 10.86
N ASN A 24 -0.39 -13.28 10.39
CA ASN A 24 -0.77 -12.04 11.07
C ASN A 24 -2.29 -11.86 11.14
N ALA A 25 -3.00 -12.22 10.07
CA ALA A 25 -4.46 -12.18 10.05
C ALA A 25 -5.05 -13.12 11.10
N ASP A 26 -4.54 -14.35 11.20
CA ASP A 26 -4.98 -15.33 12.19
C ASP A 26 -4.72 -14.83 13.62
N GLN A 27 -3.52 -14.32 13.89
CA GLN A 27 -3.13 -13.81 15.21
C GLN A 27 -3.96 -12.59 15.65
N THR A 28 -4.40 -11.78 14.70
CA THR A 28 -5.18 -10.57 14.98
C THR A 28 -6.69 -10.79 14.86
N GLY A 29 -7.13 -12.01 14.56
CA GLY A 29 -8.54 -12.35 14.41
C GLY A 29 -9.20 -11.73 13.18
N VAL A 30 -8.42 -11.40 12.15
CA VAL A 30 -8.92 -10.92 10.86
C VAL A 30 -9.42 -12.12 10.06
N ARG A 31 -10.68 -12.06 9.64
CA ARG A 31 -11.32 -13.06 8.79
C ARG A 31 -11.50 -12.52 7.37
N GLY A 32 -11.64 -13.43 6.40
CA GLY A 32 -11.92 -13.06 5.02
C GLY A 32 -10.70 -12.57 4.24
N LEU A 33 -9.47 -12.87 4.68
CA LEU A 33 -8.26 -12.64 3.90
C LEU A 33 -8.02 -13.79 2.93
N THR A 34 -7.86 -13.47 1.65
CA THR A 34 -7.43 -14.40 0.60
C THR A 34 -6.05 -14.00 0.11
N ALA A 35 -5.08 -14.90 0.20
CA ALA A 35 -3.72 -14.69 -0.28
C ALA A 35 -3.58 -15.19 -1.72
N LEU A 36 -3.04 -14.36 -2.61
CA LEU A 36 -2.85 -14.66 -4.03
C LEU A 36 -1.38 -14.49 -4.42
N HIS A 37 -0.75 -15.59 -4.78
CA HIS A 37 0.63 -15.59 -5.29
C HIS A 37 0.64 -15.24 -6.78
N ARG A 38 0.69 -13.95 -7.08
CA ARG A 38 0.63 -13.40 -8.45
C ARG A 38 1.31 -12.04 -8.54
N GLU A 39 1.56 -11.59 -9.77
CA GLU A 39 1.85 -10.20 -10.06
C GLU A 39 0.64 -9.32 -9.74
N CYS A 40 0.89 -8.15 -9.15
CA CYS A 40 -0.18 -7.25 -8.72
C CYS A 40 -1.06 -6.77 -9.88
N TYR A 41 -0.46 -6.49 -11.03
CA TYR A 41 -1.19 -6.04 -12.22
C TYR A 41 -2.17 -7.11 -12.71
N ASP A 42 -1.72 -8.36 -12.83
CA ASP A 42 -2.55 -9.48 -13.30
C ASP A 42 -3.68 -9.78 -12.30
N ALA A 43 -3.40 -9.68 -11.01
CA ALA A 43 -4.40 -9.88 -9.98
C ALA A 43 -5.52 -8.84 -10.04
N LEU A 44 -5.20 -7.58 -10.30
CA LEU A 44 -6.20 -6.51 -10.41
C LEU A 44 -7.26 -6.80 -11.48
N GLU A 45 -6.87 -7.41 -12.59
CA GLU A 45 -7.81 -7.73 -13.67
C GLU A 45 -8.85 -8.78 -13.26
N THR A 46 -8.44 -9.75 -12.44
CA THR A 46 -9.26 -10.90 -12.07
C THR A 46 -10.04 -10.73 -10.77
N LEU A 47 -9.62 -9.81 -9.90
CA LEU A 47 -10.27 -9.55 -8.62
C LEU A 47 -11.58 -8.77 -8.79
N PRO A 48 -12.54 -8.95 -7.86
CA PRO A 48 -13.74 -8.12 -7.83
C PRO A 48 -13.42 -6.63 -7.72
N GLU A 49 -14.39 -5.77 -8.00
CA GLU A 49 -14.25 -4.33 -7.82
C GLU A 49 -13.99 -4.00 -6.33
N PRO A 50 -12.89 -3.33 -5.99
CA PRO A 50 -12.53 -3.06 -4.62
C PRO A 50 -13.04 -1.69 -4.16
N ASP A 51 -13.35 -1.53 -2.88
CA ASP A 51 -13.61 -0.22 -2.27
C ASP A 51 -12.32 0.55 -1.99
N ALA A 52 -11.22 -0.18 -1.76
CA ALA A 52 -9.91 0.40 -1.51
C ALA A 52 -8.80 -0.50 -2.04
N ILE A 53 -7.71 0.14 -2.50
CA ILE A 53 -6.48 -0.52 -2.93
C ILE A 53 -5.31 0.09 -2.16
N PHE A 54 -4.46 -0.77 -1.58
CA PHE A 54 -3.18 -0.39 -1.00
C PHE A 54 -2.04 -1.00 -1.81
N ILE A 55 -1.06 -0.17 -2.21
CA ILE A 55 0.14 -0.60 -2.91
C ILE A 55 1.35 -0.28 -2.03
N GLY A 56 1.94 -1.31 -1.43
CA GLY A 56 3.09 -1.18 -0.53
C GLY A 56 4.46 -1.27 -1.19
N GLY A 57 4.52 -1.69 -2.46
CA GLY A 57 5.75 -1.84 -3.23
C GLY A 57 5.47 -2.26 -4.67
N GLY A 58 6.52 -2.35 -5.48
CA GLY A 58 6.37 -2.72 -6.89
C GLY A 58 5.62 -1.69 -7.74
N LEU A 59 5.70 -0.42 -7.38
CA LEU A 59 5.02 0.66 -8.10
C LEU A 59 5.52 0.78 -9.54
N SER A 60 4.57 0.92 -10.45
CA SER A 60 4.79 1.37 -11.82
C SER A 60 3.67 2.35 -12.21
N ALA A 61 3.90 3.13 -13.25
CA ALA A 61 2.87 4.04 -13.76
C ALA A 61 1.62 3.27 -14.21
N GLU A 62 1.82 2.14 -14.84
CA GLU A 62 0.75 1.25 -15.31
C GLU A 62 -0.07 0.68 -14.15
N LEU A 63 0.59 0.26 -13.06
CA LEU A 63 -0.09 -0.27 -11.88
C LEU A 63 -0.94 0.81 -11.18
N ILE A 64 -0.40 2.01 -11.04
CA ILE A 64 -1.14 3.16 -10.47
C ILE A 64 -2.37 3.47 -11.32
N LEU A 65 -2.22 3.53 -12.63
CA LEU A 65 -3.32 3.81 -13.56
C LEU A 65 -4.38 2.70 -13.52
N ALA A 66 -3.96 1.43 -13.53
CA ALA A 66 -4.86 0.29 -13.45
C ALA A 66 -5.63 0.27 -12.12
N ALA A 67 -4.97 0.56 -11.00
CA ALA A 67 -5.61 0.67 -9.70
C ALA A 67 -6.67 1.77 -9.66
N LYS A 68 -6.34 2.96 -10.17
CA LYS A 68 -7.29 4.08 -10.27
C LYS A 68 -8.49 3.74 -11.15
N LYS A 69 -8.26 3.06 -12.27
CA LYS A 69 -9.31 2.63 -13.19
C LYS A 69 -10.24 1.61 -12.53
N LYS A 70 -9.68 0.65 -11.80
CA LYS A 70 -10.41 -0.45 -11.14
C LYS A 70 -11.34 0.03 -10.02
N LEU A 71 -10.97 1.08 -9.30
CA LEU A 71 -11.76 1.62 -8.20
C LEU A 71 -13.09 2.20 -8.69
N PRO A 72 -14.19 2.00 -7.95
CA PRO A 72 -15.45 2.71 -8.19
C PRO A 72 -15.34 4.18 -7.77
N VAL A 73 -16.33 4.98 -8.14
CA VAL A 73 -16.49 6.35 -7.61
C VAL A 73 -16.59 6.29 -6.07
N GLY A 74 -15.80 7.13 -5.39
CA GLY A 74 -15.65 7.10 -3.94
C GLY A 74 -14.61 6.12 -3.43
N GLY A 75 -14.09 5.23 -4.29
CA GLY A 75 -13.04 4.29 -3.94
C GLY A 75 -11.71 5.00 -3.64
N ARG A 76 -10.85 4.34 -2.85
CA ARG A 76 -9.61 4.92 -2.33
C ARG A 76 -8.38 4.15 -2.79
N LEU A 77 -7.38 4.88 -3.26
CA LEU A 77 -6.02 4.37 -3.49
C LEU A 77 -5.09 4.93 -2.42
N VAL A 78 -4.32 4.05 -1.78
CA VAL A 78 -3.18 4.44 -0.94
C VAL A 78 -1.94 3.74 -1.48
N ALA A 79 -0.88 4.49 -1.73
CA ALA A 79 0.38 3.93 -2.23
C ALA A 79 1.56 4.48 -1.43
N HIS A 80 2.52 3.60 -1.14
CA HIS A 80 3.75 3.92 -0.42
C HIS A 80 4.96 3.81 -1.33
N ALA A 81 5.89 4.74 -1.16
CA ALA A 81 7.20 4.72 -1.81
C ALA A 81 8.30 5.03 -0.80
N VAL A 82 9.40 4.28 -0.89
CA VAL A 82 10.61 4.50 -0.07
C VAL A 82 11.84 4.79 -0.93
N THR A 83 11.79 4.50 -2.24
CA THR A 83 12.86 4.84 -3.19
C THR A 83 12.54 6.12 -3.93
N LEU A 84 13.56 6.83 -4.40
CA LEU A 84 13.38 8.04 -5.21
C LEU A 84 12.64 7.75 -6.51
N GLN A 85 12.89 6.59 -7.14
CA GLN A 85 12.23 6.18 -8.37
C GLN A 85 10.72 5.95 -8.16
N SER A 86 10.34 5.26 -7.09
CA SER A 86 8.93 5.06 -6.75
C SER A 86 8.26 6.35 -6.29
N GLU A 87 8.97 7.19 -5.53
CA GLU A 87 8.47 8.50 -5.13
C GLU A 87 8.15 9.39 -6.34
N ALA A 88 9.02 9.39 -7.36
CA ALA A 88 8.79 10.15 -8.59
C ALA A 88 7.46 9.77 -9.27
N LEU A 89 7.07 8.50 -9.24
CA LEU A 89 5.78 8.03 -9.76
C LEU A 89 4.60 8.60 -8.97
N LEU A 90 4.72 8.66 -7.64
CA LEU A 90 3.66 9.22 -6.78
C LEU A 90 3.55 10.74 -6.92
N LEU A 91 4.69 11.44 -7.06
CA LEU A 91 4.69 12.88 -7.32
C LEU A 91 4.03 13.20 -8.67
N ALA A 92 4.34 12.43 -9.71
CA ALA A 92 3.71 12.59 -11.02
C ALA A 92 2.19 12.33 -10.95
N ALA A 93 1.76 11.27 -10.27
CA ALA A 93 0.35 10.96 -10.08
C ALA A 93 -0.39 12.08 -9.32
N HIS A 94 0.24 12.62 -8.29
CA HIS A 94 -0.31 13.76 -7.53
C HIS A 94 -0.41 15.01 -8.39
N GLN A 95 0.61 15.32 -9.19
CA GLN A 95 0.60 16.50 -10.07
C GLN A 95 -0.50 16.40 -11.13
N GLN A 96 -0.77 15.21 -11.63
CA GLN A 96 -1.76 14.97 -12.67
C GLN A 96 -3.19 14.92 -12.14
N ASP A 97 -3.43 14.22 -11.05
CA ASP A 97 -4.77 13.84 -10.60
C ASP A 97 -5.12 14.38 -9.20
N GLY A 98 -4.24 15.18 -8.59
CA GLY A 98 -4.43 15.65 -7.21
C GLY A 98 -4.29 14.52 -6.19
N GLY A 99 -4.96 14.67 -5.07
CA GLY A 99 -4.82 13.78 -3.92
C GLY A 99 -3.92 14.37 -2.84
N MET A 100 -3.57 13.57 -1.86
CA MET A 100 -2.76 13.98 -0.72
C MET A 100 -1.41 13.26 -0.72
N LEU A 101 -0.33 13.99 -0.46
CA LEU A 101 0.99 13.43 -0.18
C LEU A 101 1.33 13.64 1.29
N VAL A 102 1.79 12.59 1.94
CA VAL A 102 2.24 12.59 3.33
C VAL A 102 3.62 11.97 3.40
N ARG A 103 4.55 12.62 4.12
CA ARG A 103 5.85 12.04 4.43
C ARG A 103 5.83 11.51 5.86
N ILE A 104 6.20 10.23 6.03
CA ILE A 104 6.25 9.55 7.33
C ILE A 104 7.69 9.18 7.60
N GLN A 105 8.22 9.63 8.73
CA GLN A 105 9.55 9.27 9.19
C GLN A 105 9.47 8.76 10.63
N VAL A 106 10.11 7.61 10.87
CA VAL A 106 10.16 6.95 12.17
C VAL A 106 11.60 6.76 12.56
N ASN A 107 11.96 7.16 13.78
CA ASN A 107 13.27 6.95 14.35
C ASN A 107 13.13 6.17 15.66
N TYR A 108 14.03 5.23 15.88
CA TYR A 108 14.10 4.46 17.12
C TYR A 108 15.34 4.84 17.91
N ALA A 109 15.21 4.97 19.22
CA ALA A 109 16.37 5.06 20.11
C ALA A 109 17.06 3.69 20.19
N GLN A 110 18.34 3.64 19.86
CA GLN A 110 19.14 2.42 19.88
C GLN A 110 20.46 2.65 20.62
N PRO A 111 21.06 1.59 21.21
CA PRO A 111 22.35 1.69 21.87
C PRO A 111 23.46 2.15 20.94
N VAL A 112 24.27 3.08 21.44
CA VAL A 112 25.52 3.53 20.82
C VAL A 112 26.60 3.48 21.90
N GLY A 113 27.28 2.36 21.99
CA GLY A 113 28.17 2.09 23.14
C GLY A 113 27.38 2.07 24.45
N GLU A 114 27.76 2.90 25.41
CA GLU A 114 27.07 3.07 26.70
C GLU A 114 25.90 4.06 26.66
N TYR A 115 25.72 4.72 25.53
CA TYR A 115 24.69 5.75 25.33
C TYR A 115 23.60 5.26 24.37
N HIS A 116 22.62 6.11 24.06
CA HIS A 116 21.60 5.88 23.08
C HIS A 116 21.60 6.99 22.02
N GLY A 117 21.29 6.63 20.81
CA GLY A 117 21.15 7.56 19.69
C GLY A 117 19.93 7.20 18.85
N TRP A 118 19.51 8.12 18.01
CA TRP A 118 18.40 7.89 17.10
C TRP A 118 18.87 7.18 15.84
N ARG A 119 18.17 6.11 15.48
CA ARG A 119 18.30 5.45 14.18
C ARG A 119 17.00 5.58 13.40
N GLY A 120 17.08 6.24 12.24
CA GLY A 120 15.94 6.42 11.35
C GLY A 120 15.69 5.20 10.47
N LEU A 121 14.41 4.90 10.25
CA LEU A 121 13.97 4.08 9.13
C LEU A 121 13.96 4.93 7.85
N MET A 122 13.91 4.28 6.69
CA MET A 122 13.76 4.99 5.44
C MET A 122 12.44 5.78 5.47
N PRO A 123 12.45 7.08 5.11
CA PRO A 123 11.22 7.86 5.00
C PRO A 123 10.26 7.23 3.98
N VAL A 124 8.98 7.22 4.32
CA VAL A 124 7.92 6.74 3.43
C VAL A 124 7.17 7.95 2.87
N THR A 125 7.02 8.00 1.55
CA THR A 125 6.08 8.91 0.91
C THR A 125 4.78 8.16 0.68
N GLN A 126 3.70 8.66 1.26
CA GLN A 126 2.35 8.11 1.12
C GLN A 126 1.52 9.00 0.21
N TYR A 127 0.93 8.39 -0.80
CA TYR A 127 -0.04 9.02 -1.69
C TYR A 127 -1.43 8.49 -1.40
N ILE A 128 -2.39 9.39 -1.20
CA ILE A 128 -3.80 9.05 -0.95
C ILE A 128 -4.65 9.73 -2.01
N TRP A 129 -5.43 8.94 -2.73
CA TRP A 129 -6.31 9.44 -3.78
C TRP A 129 -7.70 8.81 -3.70
N HIS A 130 -8.73 9.58 -3.99
CA HIS A 130 -10.12 9.13 -4.04
C HIS A 130 -10.67 9.36 -5.44
N LYS A 131 -11.36 8.37 -5.99
CA LYS A 131 -11.96 8.47 -7.32
C LYS A 131 -13.26 9.26 -7.27
N GLY A 132 -13.34 10.29 -8.13
CA GLY A 132 -14.53 11.13 -8.23
C GLY A 132 -14.78 12.04 -7.05
N GLY A 133 -13.86 12.13 -6.10
CA GLY A 133 -13.89 13.12 -5.03
C GLY A 133 -13.15 14.40 -5.48
N ASP A 134 -13.68 15.53 -5.17
CA ASP A 134 -12.91 16.78 -5.22
C ASP A 134 -11.77 16.66 -4.20
N ALA A 135 -10.60 16.98 -4.66
CA ALA A 135 -9.40 16.86 -3.85
C ALA A 135 -9.46 17.75 -2.60
#